data_c0a823543f655e990dc7257b662130e1
#
_entry.id   c0a823543f655e990dc7257b662130e1
#
_cell.length_a   1.000
_cell.length_b   1.000
_cell.length_c   1.000
_cell.angle_alpha   90.00
_cell.angle_beta   90.00
_cell.angle_gamma   90.00
#
_symmetry.space_group_name_H-M   'P 1'
#
loop_
_entity.id
_entity.type
_entity.pdbx_description
1 polymer ?
#
loop_
_entity_poly.entity_id
_entity_poly.type
_entity_poly.pdbx_seq_one_letter_code
_entity_poly.pdbx_strand_id
1 'polypeptide(L)' 'SSAASDVYKRQIKRILKECVDTEDKEKPYTDDELAETLKTKGYPIARRTVAKYRQQLNIPVARLRR' A
#
# COMPACT_ATOMS: atom_id res chain seq x y z
N SER A 1 17.10 0.22 -15.15
CA SER A 1 16.89 -0.70 -14.09
C SER A 1 16.63 -0.05 -12.74
N SER A 2 17.63 0.60 -12.11
CA SER A 2 17.37 1.21 -10.80
C SER A 2 16.38 2.37 -10.91
N ALA A 3 16.46 3.17 -11.97
CA ALA A 3 15.51 4.25 -12.19
C ALA A 3 14.09 3.72 -12.38
N ALA A 4 13.95 2.61 -13.11
CA ALA A 4 12.66 1.96 -13.31
C ALA A 4 12.14 1.42 -11.98
N SER A 5 13.01 0.87 -11.15
CA SER A 5 12.62 0.37 -9.83
C SER A 5 12.14 1.50 -8.93
N ASP A 6 12.79 2.66 -8.99
CA ASP A 6 12.39 3.81 -8.18
C ASP A 6 11.02 4.34 -8.60
N VAL A 7 10.75 4.38 -9.91
CA VAL A 7 9.44 4.78 -10.42
C VAL A 7 8.38 3.80 -9.97
N TYR A 8 8.69 2.50 -10.03
CA TYR A 8 7.78 1.44 -9.60
C TYR A 8 7.43 1.59 -8.12
N LYS A 9 8.45 1.79 -7.28
CA LYS A 9 8.25 1.98 -5.84
C LYS A 9 7.41 3.20 -5.55
N ARG A 10 7.67 4.29 -6.27
CA ARG A 10 6.93 5.54 -6.09
C ARG A 10 5.46 5.35 -6.42
N GLN A 11 5.16 4.65 -7.51
CA GLN A 11 3.78 4.37 -7.90
C GLN A 11 3.07 3.53 -6.84
N ILE A 12 3.74 2.51 -6.32
CA ILE A 12 3.17 1.66 -5.28
C ILE A 12 2.82 2.49 -4.04
N LYS A 13 3.76 3.34 -3.61
CA LYS A 13 3.53 4.19 -2.44
C LYS A 13 2.37 5.14 -2.65
N ARG A 14 2.26 5.70 -3.84
CA ARG A 14 1.17 6.61 -4.19
C ARG A 14 -0.17 5.91 -4.13
N ILE A 15 -0.26 4.72 -4.70
CA ILE A 15 -1.48 3.92 -4.69
C ILE A 15 -1.87 3.55 -3.26
N LEU A 16 -0.89 3.15 -2.45
CA LEU A 16 -1.14 2.83 -1.05
C LEU A 16 -1.74 4.01 -0.30
N LYS A 17 -1.16 5.17 -0.49
CA LYS A 17 -1.65 6.38 0.18
C LYS A 17 -3.07 6.72 -0.27
N GLU A 18 -3.33 6.64 -1.56
CA GLU A 18 -4.66 6.90 -2.09
C GLU A 18 -5.69 5.92 -1.53
N CYS A 19 -5.35 4.65 -1.45
CA CYS A 19 -6.25 3.64 -0.90
C CYS A 19 -6.57 3.94 0.57
N VAL A 20 -5.56 4.30 1.35
CA VAL A 20 -5.74 4.62 2.76
C VAL A 20 -6.58 5.88 2.92
N ASP A 21 -6.35 6.89 2.09
CA ASP A 21 -7.08 8.15 2.17
C ASP A 21 -8.56 7.98 1.81
N THR A 22 -8.88 7.01 0.95
CA THR A 22 -10.25 6.79 0.50
C THR A 22 -10.92 5.61 1.17
N GLU A 23 -10.23 4.94 2.09
CA GLU A 23 -10.79 3.77 2.76
C GLU A 23 -11.91 4.15 3.72
N ASP A 24 -12.79 3.18 3.99
CA ASP A 24 -13.82 3.33 5.03
C ASP A 24 -13.15 3.25 6.40
N LYS A 25 -13.37 4.26 7.24
CA LYS A 25 -12.77 4.29 8.58
C LYS A 25 -13.25 3.14 9.45
N GLU A 26 -14.44 2.61 9.17
CA GLU A 26 -14.96 1.46 9.90
C GLU A 26 -14.35 0.16 9.43
N LYS A 27 -13.86 0.12 8.17
CA LYS A 27 -13.24 -1.05 7.58
C LYS A 27 -11.97 -0.64 6.85
N PRO A 28 -10.93 -0.24 7.59
CA PRO A 28 -9.68 0.14 6.94
C PRO A 28 -9.03 -1.06 6.26
N TYR A 29 -8.34 -0.79 5.15
CA TYR A 29 -7.66 -1.85 4.40
C TYR A 29 -6.53 -2.47 5.23
N THR A 30 -6.53 -3.80 5.30
CA THR A 30 -5.41 -4.53 5.87
C THR A 30 -4.29 -4.61 4.83
N ASP A 31 -3.10 -5.03 5.27
CA ASP A 31 -1.99 -5.21 4.35
C ASP A 31 -2.33 -6.24 3.26
N ASP A 32 -3.08 -7.30 3.61
CA ASP A 32 -3.54 -8.28 2.63
C ASP A 32 -4.44 -7.65 1.57
N GLU A 33 -5.38 -6.81 2.01
CA GLU A 33 -6.30 -6.14 1.09
C GLU A 33 -5.55 -5.16 0.19
N LEU A 34 -4.60 -4.44 0.74
CA LEU A 34 -3.78 -3.52 -0.02
C LEU A 34 -2.95 -4.27 -1.06
N ALA A 35 -2.38 -5.41 -0.68
CA ALA A 35 -1.62 -6.24 -1.62
C ALA A 35 -2.49 -6.72 -2.76
N GLU A 36 -3.72 -7.15 -2.48
CA GLU A 36 -4.65 -7.58 -3.51
C GLU A 36 -5.02 -6.42 -4.44
N THR A 37 -5.26 -5.25 -3.89
CA THR A 37 -5.58 -4.07 -4.68
C THR A 37 -4.44 -3.73 -5.64
N LEU A 38 -3.20 -3.76 -5.12
CA LEU A 38 -2.02 -3.49 -5.93
C LEU A 38 -1.85 -4.53 -7.03
N LYS A 39 -2.09 -5.79 -6.70
CA LYS A 39 -2.01 -6.88 -7.68
C LYS A 39 -3.00 -6.64 -8.83
N THR A 40 -4.21 -6.22 -8.49
CA THR A 40 -5.23 -5.90 -9.49
C THR A 40 -4.80 -4.75 -10.38
N LYS A 41 -4.06 -3.80 -9.83
CA LYS A 41 -3.59 -2.64 -10.58
C LYS A 41 -2.30 -2.91 -11.36
N GLY A 42 -1.78 -4.14 -11.30
CA GLY A 42 -0.58 -4.52 -12.04
C GLY A 42 0.70 -4.44 -11.24
N TYR A 43 0.61 -4.38 -9.92
CA TYR A 43 1.77 -4.31 -9.02
C TYR A 43 1.73 -5.51 -8.06
N PRO A 44 2.09 -6.72 -8.55
CA PRO A 44 2.03 -7.94 -7.72
C PRO A 44 3.18 -7.95 -6.71
N ILE A 45 2.90 -7.45 -5.51
CA ILE A 45 3.88 -7.45 -4.43
C ILE A 45 3.32 -8.21 -3.23
N ALA A 46 4.23 -8.72 -2.38
CA ALA A 46 3.85 -9.48 -1.21
C ALA A 46 3.30 -8.57 -0.11
N ARG A 47 2.48 -9.13 0.77
CA ARG A 47 1.96 -8.42 1.93
C ARG A 47 3.08 -7.80 2.76
N ARG A 48 4.20 -8.52 2.91
CA ARG A 48 5.37 -8.04 3.65
C ARG A 48 5.90 -6.75 3.04
N THR A 49 5.95 -6.68 1.70
CA THR A 49 6.42 -5.49 1.00
C THR A 49 5.44 -4.33 1.20
N VAL A 50 4.15 -4.63 1.18
CA VAL A 50 3.11 -3.62 1.45
C VAL A 50 3.34 -3.01 2.83
N ALA A 51 3.56 -3.84 3.84
CA ALA A 51 3.80 -3.37 5.20
C ALA A 51 5.03 -2.48 5.27
N LYS A 52 6.08 -2.85 4.56
CA LYS A 52 7.31 -2.05 4.51
C LYS A 52 7.05 -0.65 3.94
N TYR A 53 6.35 -0.58 2.82
CA TYR A 53 6.04 0.71 2.20
C TYR A 53 5.07 1.51 3.05
N ARG A 54 4.10 0.86 3.68
CA ARG A 54 3.18 1.52 4.59
C ARG A 54 3.93 2.21 5.72
N GLN A 55 4.91 1.52 6.31
CA GLN A 55 5.73 2.09 7.38
C GLN A 55 6.54 3.28 6.89
N GLN A 56 7.07 3.21 5.67
CA GLN A 56 7.83 4.32 5.08
C GLN A 56 6.95 5.55 4.87
N LEU A 57 5.66 5.35 4.68
CA LEU A 57 4.69 6.44 4.52
C LEU A 57 4.10 6.91 5.85
N ASN A 58 4.56 6.33 6.96
CA ASN A 58 4.04 6.63 8.30
C ASN A 58 2.55 6.35 8.43
N ILE A 59 2.09 5.31 7.74
CA ILE A 59 0.69 4.87 7.81
C ILE A 59 0.59 3.77 8.85
N PRO A 60 -0.22 3.92 9.91
CA PRO A 60 -0.37 2.88 10.93
C PRO A 60 -1.11 1.66 10.39
N VAL A 61 -1.06 0.56 11.13
CA VAL A 61 -1.80 -0.65 10.77
C VAL A 61 -3.30 -0.36 10.79
N ALA A 62 -4.08 -1.17 10.07
CA ALA A 62 -5.53 -0.98 9.95
C ALA A 62 -6.20 -0.82 11.32
N ARG A 63 -5.80 -1.64 12.28
CA ARG A 63 -6.34 -1.60 13.63
C ARG A 63 -6.22 -0.22 14.28
N LEU A 64 -5.14 0.49 13.99
CA LEU A 64 -4.89 1.81 14.55
C LEU A 64 -5.52 2.94 13.76
N ARG A 65 -6.00 2.64 12.55
CA ARG A 65 -6.67 3.64 11.70
C ARG A 65 -8.17 3.69 11.90
N ARG A 66 -8.69 2.75 12.66
CA ARG A 66 -10.12 2.71 12.97
C ARG A 66 -10.56 3.92 13.77
#